data_389a03618ee33ab08475cf777e20683c
#
_entry.id   389a03618ee33ab08475cf777e20683c
#
_cell.length_a   1.000
_cell.length_b   1.000
_cell.length_c   1.000
_cell.angle_alpha   90.00
_cell.angle_beta   90.00
_cell.angle_gamma   90.00
#
_symmetry.space_group_name_H-M   'P 1'
#
loop_
_entity.id
_entity.type
_entity.pdbx_description
1 polymer ?
#
loop_
_entity_poly.entity_id
_entity_poly.type
_entity_poly.pdbx_seq_one_letter_code
_entity_poly.pdbx_strand_id
1 'polypeptide(L)'
;MENMVPITHVLLAVVIVLLLIILSLVLKRNQLESEDIESAVSSAWYKSGIDEKIGRLTIYAQDIRNEYRMLDQMLRVPIERASLGELALEQILTDQLPPDMFGVRERILDRKVPDAHIKSSVGAICIDSKFPLENFRDMMEAEDPKEKEMAKKRFLRDVRGHLDKIGADYLCPENGSAEFAFAFIPSESVYYFLVTEAYELLRNYTTKGIQAVSPLTLGHKIELIKAGVHARRLSEQADRVRKDIARLSQRFGEIDGSWRIFYDSHLRNAAKKAEEVDEAYRRVREEFDRISKLPGD
;
A
#
# COMPACT_ATOMS: atom_id res chain seq x y z
N MET A 1 -49.15 23.26 50.67
CA MET A 1 -49.07 23.45 49.19
C MET A 1 -47.77 22.80 48.76
N GLU A 2 -47.83 21.52 48.47
CA GLU A 2 -46.66 20.76 47.97
C GLU A 2 -46.44 21.14 46.51
N ASN A 3 -45.21 21.60 46.21
CA ASN A 3 -44.76 21.91 44.86
C ASN A 3 -44.57 20.59 44.09
N MET A 4 -45.61 20.10 43.43
CA MET A 4 -45.46 19.07 42.39
C MET A 4 -44.73 19.69 41.20
N VAL A 5 -43.45 19.41 41.10
CA VAL A 5 -42.68 19.69 39.88
C VAL A 5 -43.38 18.90 38.76
N PRO A 6 -43.87 19.55 37.71
CA PRO A 6 -44.58 18.84 36.65
C PRO A 6 -43.64 17.81 36.01
N ILE A 7 -44.15 16.59 35.83
CA ILE A 7 -43.43 15.44 35.25
C ILE A 7 -42.66 15.81 33.97
N THR A 8 -43.18 16.79 33.23
CA THR A 8 -42.54 17.36 32.03
C THR A 8 -41.16 17.98 32.27
N HIS A 9 -40.96 18.64 33.43
CA HIS A 9 -39.65 19.23 33.77
C HIS A 9 -38.63 18.17 34.17
N VAL A 10 -39.09 17.12 34.84
CA VAL A 10 -38.22 15.97 35.17
C VAL A 10 -37.79 15.23 33.90
N LEU A 11 -38.72 15.01 32.97
CA LEU A 11 -38.46 14.37 31.70
C LEU A 11 -37.50 15.21 30.84
N LEU A 12 -37.68 16.52 30.81
CA LEU A 12 -36.79 17.46 30.10
C LEU A 12 -35.38 17.44 30.69
N ALA A 13 -35.24 17.42 32.02
CA ALA A 13 -33.95 17.33 32.68
C ALA A 13 -33.23 16.02 32.35
N VAL A 14 -33.92 14.87 32.30
CA VAL A 14 -33.38 13.59 31.92
C VAL A 14 -32.87 13.59 30.47
N VAL A 15 -33.65 14.17 29.54
CA VAL A 15 -33.26 14.30 28.12
C VAL A 15 -32.03 15.17 27.97
N ILE A 16 -31.94 16.29 28.68
CA ILE A 16 -30.76 17.18 28.65
C ILE A 16 -29.52 16.43 29.19
N VAL A 17 -29.65 15.71 30.28
CA VAL A 17 -28.51 14.90 30.84
C VAL A 17 -28.10 13.84 29.84
N LEU A 18 -29.00 13.12 29.19
CA LEU A 18 -28.69 12.15 28.15
C LEU A 18 -27.98 12.78 26.96
N LEU A 19 -28.45 13.96 26.50
CA LEU A 19 -27.79 14.68 25.41
C LEU A 19 -26.38 15.15 25.80
N LEU A 20 -26.16 15.59 27.00
CA LEU A 20 -24.82 15.96 27.50
C LEU A 20 -23.88 14.75 27.60
N ILE A 21 -24.40 13.59 28.02
CA ILE A 21 -23.63 12.34 28.05
C ILE A 21 -23.26 11.90 26.63
N ILE A 22 -24.22 11.93 25.70
CA ILE A 22 -23.98 11.59 24.29
C ILE A 22 -22.97 12.58 23.67
N LEU A 23 -23.09 13.87 23.93
CA LEU A 23 -22.15 14.90 23.46
C LEU A 23 -20.75 14.67 24.03
N SER A 24 -20.65 14.35 25.32
CA SER A 24 -19.37 14.01 25.97
C SER A 24 -18.73 12.76 25.37
N LEU A 25 -19.53 11.72 25.07
CA LEU A 25 -19.06 10.49 24.43
C LEU A 25 -18.62 10.73 22.99
N VAL A 26 -19.34 11.58 22.23
CA VAL A 26 -18.97 11.94 20.87
C VAL A 26 -17.69 12.79 20.83
N LEU A 27 -17.56 13.76 21.73
CA LEU A 27 -16.34 14.58 21.86
C LEU A 27 -15.13 13.73 22.30
N LYS A 28 -15.33 12.80 23.22
CA LYS A 28 -14.27 11.87 23.64
C LYS A 28 -13.87 10.87 22.56
N ARG A 29 -14.78 10.51 21.67
CA ARG A 29 -14.53 9.64 20.51
C ARG A 29 -13.77 10.35 19.38
N ASN A 30 -13.87 11.67 19.28
CA ASN A 30 -13.15 12.47 18.27
C ASN A 30 -11.74 12.88 18.67
N GLN A 31 -11.33 12.66 19.91
CA GLN A 31 -9.94 12.75 20.34
C GLN A 31 -9.24 11.39 20.15
N LEU A 32 -9.11 10.93 18.91
CA LEU A 32 -7.96 10.11 18.54
C LEU A 32 -6.79 11.09 18.54
N GLU A 33 -6.15 11.22 19.69
CA GLU A 33 -4.95 12.02 19.84
C GLU A 33 -3.89 11.49 18.88
N SER A 34 -3.08 12.39 18.32
CA SER A 34 -1.99 12.00 17.41
C SER A 34 -1.04 10.99 18.08
N GLU A 35 -0.98 10.96 19.41
CA GLU A 35 -0.27 9.97 20.22
C GLU A 35 -0.80 8.54 20.07
N ASP A 36 -2.13 8.35 19.94
CA ASP A 36 -2.73 7.02 19.72
C ASP A 36 -2.41 6.48 18.33
N ILE A 37 -2.37 7.37 17.33
CA ILE A 37 -1.96 7.02 15.96
C ILE A 37 -0.47 6.72 15.92
N GLU A 38 0.36 7.52 16.58
CA GLU A 38 1.80 7.33 16.66
C GLU A 38 2.15 6.04 17.41
N SER A 39 1.46 5.74 18.52
CA SER A 39 1.62 4.51 19.28
C SER A 39 1.14 3.28 18.51
N ALA A 40 0.02 3.40 17.77
CA ALA A 40 -0.48 2.33 16.90
C ALA A 40 0.44 2.07 15.72
N VAL A 41 0.98 3.12 15.08
CA VAL A 41 1.97 3.02 14.01
C VAL A 41 3.28 2.44 14.55
N SER A 42 3.76 2.90 15.70
CA SER A 42 4.98 2.39 16.34
C SER A 42 4.82 0.92 16.75
N SER A 43 3.67 0.53 17.30
CA SER A 43 3.40 -0.87 17.67
C SER A 43 3.20 -1.77 16.45
N ALA A 44 2.59 -1.26 15.37
CA ALA A 44 2.51 -1.96 14.08
C ALA A 44 3.89 -2.11 13.44
N TRP A 45 4.73 -1.08 13.53
CA TRP A 45 6.13 -1.08 13.09
C TRP A 45 6.96 -2.13 13.84
N TYR A 46 6.85 -2.15 15.17
CA TYR A 46 7.53 -3.14 16.03
C TYR A 46 7.03 -4.58 15.77
N LYS A 47 5.70 -4.78 15.65
CA LYS A 47 5.10 -6.09 15.35
C LYS A 47 5.42 -6.59 13.94
N SER A 48 5.70 -5.71 12.98
CA SER A 48 6.09 -6.08 11.62
C SER A 48 7.56 -6.53 11.52
N GLY A 49 8.32 -6.46 12.61
CA GLY A 49 9.74 -6.87 12.66
C GLY A 49 10.64 -6.05 11.73
N ILE A 50 10.27 -4.80 11.45
CA ILE A 50 11.02 -3.92 10.54
C ILE A 50 12.42 -3.68 11.09
N ASP A 51 12.59 -3.48 12.41
CA ASP A 51 13.90 -3.30 13.03
C ASP A 51 14.79 -4.54 12.88
N GLU A 52 14.22 -5.75 13.02
CA GLU A 52 14.94 -7.00 12.76
C GLU A 52 15.31 -7.14 11.28
N LYS A 53 14.42 -6.73 10.36
CA LYS A 53 14.68 -6.73 8.92
C LYS A 53 15.73 -5.69 8.53
N ILE A 54 15.71 -4.51 9.14
CA ILE A 54 16.76 -3.48 8.95
C ILE A 54 18.11 -3.97 9.49
N GLY A 55 18.10 -4.62 10.66
CA GLY A 55 19.30 -5.26 11.21
C GLY A 55 19.86 -6.34 10.30
N ARG A 56 19.00 -7.20 9.72
CA ARG A 56 19.39 -8.19 8.71
C ARG A 56 19.91 -7.53 7.42
N LEU A 57 19.30 -6.44 6.97
CA LEU A 57 19.79 -5.67 5.81
C LEU A 57 21.20 -5.13 6.04
N THR A 58 21.54 -4.73 7.26
CA THR A 58 22.89 -4.27 7.60
C THR A 58 23.91 -5.42 7.53
N ILE A 59 23.52 -6.61 7.98
CA ILE A 59 24.34 -7.84 7.87
C ILE A 59 24.47 -8.25 6.40
N TYR A 60 23.37 -8.29 5.64
CA TYR A 60 23.41 -8.56 4.20
C TYR A 60 24.25 -7.54 3.43
N ALA A 61 24.19 -6.25 3.79
CA ALA A 61 25.03 -5.23 3.17
C ALA A 61 26.53 -5.45 3.46
N GLN A 62 26.86 -6.02 4.61
CA GLN A 62 28.25 -6.39 4.96
C GLN A 62 28.69 -7.65 4.21
N ASP A 63 27.83 -8.66 4.11
CA ASP A 63 28.12 -9.90 3.37
C ASP A 63 28.21 -9.62 1.87
N ILE A 64 27.28 -8.84 1.31
CA ILE A 64 27.35 -8.36 -0.08
C ILE A 64 28.64 -7.57 -0.31
N ARG A 65 29.07 -6.74 0.63
CA ARG A 65 30.34 -5.98 0.51
C ARG A 65 31.54 -6.93 0.45
N ASN A 66 31.53 -8.02 1.19
CA ASN A 66 32.64 -8.98 1.22
C ASN A 66 32.65 -9.88 -0.02
N GLU A 67 31.47 -10.35 -0.45
CA GLU A 67 31.34 -11.09 -1.71
C GLU A 67 31.63 -10.21 -2.92
N TYR A 68 31.25 -8.93 -2.86
CA TYR A 68 31.50 -7.95 -3.90
C TYR A 68 32.98 -7.60 -4.04
N ARG A 69 33.75 -7.59 -2.95
CA ARG A 69 35.23 -7.47 -3.05
C ARG A 69 35.85 -8.64 -3.77
N MET A 70 35.34 -9.85 -3.57
CA MET A 70 35.74 -11.03 -4.33
C MET A 70 35.34 -10.93 -5.80
N LEU A 71 34.11 -10.47 -6.09
CA LEU A 71 33.63 -10.22 -7.45
C LEU A 71 34.43 -9.10 -8.15
N ASP A 72 34.75 -8.00 -7.45
CA ASP A 72 35.60 -6.92 -8.01
C ASP A 72 36.99 -7.41 -8.36
N GLN A 73 37.56 -8.38 -7.61
CA GLN A 73 38.81 -9.07 -7.96
C GLN A 73 38.62 -10.02 -9.16
N MET A 74 37.50 -10.71 -9.29
CA MET A 74 37.16 -11.55 -10.44
C MET A 74 36.82 -10.74 -11.70
N LEU A 75 36.21 -9.55 -11.54
CA LEU A 75 35.89 -8.61 -12.62
C LEU A 75 37.11 -8.01 -13.34
N ARG A 76 38.32 -8.35 -12.93
CA ARG A 76 39.56 -7.98 -13.65
C ARG A 76 39.78 -8.79 -14.90
N VAL A 77 38.96 -9.82 -15.20
CA VAL A 77 39.04 -10.63 -16.43
C VAL A 77 38.10 -10.11 -17.51
N PRO A 78 38.56 -9.83 -18.75
CA PRO A 78 37.80 -9.02 -19.73
C PRO A 78 36.54 -9.63 -20.35
N ILE A 79 36.40 -10.93 -20.40
CA ILE A 79 35.41 -11.62 -21.25
C ILE A 79 34.09 -11.91 -20.51
N GLU A 80 34.07 -11.88 -19.18
CA GLU A 80 32.90 -12.33 -18.39
C GLU A 80 32.04 -11.20 -17.79
N ARG A 81 32.35 -9.94 -18.04
CA ARG A 81 31.84 -8.77 -17.32
C ARG A 81 30.38 -8.43 -17.59
N ALA A 82 29.90 -8.57 -18.82
CA ALA A 82 28.51 -8.30 -19.15
C ALA A 82 27.58 -9.35 -18.50
N SER A 83 28.07 -10.62 -18.49
CA SER A 83 27.33 -11.72 -17.86
C SER A 83 27.31 -11.62 -16.33
N LEU A 84 28.41 -11.15 -15.70
CA LEU A 84 28.50 -11.02 -14.24
C LEU A 84 27.62 -9.91 -13.70
N GLY A 85 27.50 -8.77 -14.40
CA GLY A 85 26.57 -7.71 -14.02
C GLY A 85 25.10 -8.17 -14.09
N GLU A 86 24.77 -8.93 -15.13
CA GLU A 86 23.44 -9.52 -15.30
C GLU A 86 23.17 -10.60 -14.24
N LEU A 87 24.15 -11.48 -13.95
CA LEU A 87 24.04 -12.48 -12.88
C LEU A 87 23.89 -11.85 -11.49
N ALA A 88 24.66 -10.80 -11.18
CA ALA A 88 24.52 -10.07 -9.93
C ALA A 88 23.14 -9.43 -9.78
N LEU A 89 22.62 -8.84 -10.85
CA LEU A 89 21.25 -8.28 -10.87
C LEU A 89 20.20 -9.37 -10.61
N GLU A 90 20.29 -10.50 -11.33
CA GLU A 90 19.38 -11.63 -11.17
C GLU A 90 19.40 -12.19 -9.74
N GLN A 91 20.61 -12.34 -9.16
CA GLN A 91 20.77 -12.81 -7.79
C GLN A 91 20.10 -11.85 -6.79
N ILE A 92 20.34 -10.53 -6.91
CA ILE A 92 19.72 -9.52 -6.04
C ILE A 92 18.19 -9.59 -6.11
N LEU A 93 17.64 -9.73 -7.32
CA LEU A 93 16.19 -9.82 -7.50
C LEU A 93 15.64 -11.10 -6.90
N THR A 94 16.30 -12.23 -7.12
CA THR A 94 15.91 -13.55 -6.59
C THR A 94 15.93 -13.58 -5.06
N ASP A 95 16.94 -12.96 -4.44
CA ASP A 95 17.07 -12.94 -2.98
C ASP A 95 16.05 -12.03 -2.30
N GLN A 96 15.57 -11.00 -2.99
CA GLN A 96 14.76 -9.95 -2.37
C GLN A 96 13.30 -9.94 -2.81
N LEU A 97 12.95 -10.55 -3.94
CA LEU A 97 11.62 -10.53 -4.51
C LEU A 97 11.04 -11.94 -4.67
N PRO A 98 9.74 -12.13 -4.43
CA PRO A 98 9.03 -13.32 -4.85
C PRO A 98 9.10 -13.50 -6.38
N PRO A 99 9.13 -14.74 -6.90
CA PRO A 99 9.24 -15.01 -8.35
C PRO A 99 8.14 -14.38 -9.22
N ASP A 100 6.98 -14.11 -8.65
CA ASP A 100 5.86 -13.46 -9.35
C ASP A 100 6.01 -11.94 -9.47
N MET A 101 6.94 -11.34 -8.73
CA MET A 101 7.17 -9.89 -8.70
C MET A 101 8.26 -9.39 -9.65
N PHE A 102 9.05 -10.26 -10.26
CA PHE A 102 10.09 -9.83 -11.21
C PHE A 102 10.17 -10.80 -12.40
N GLY A 103 10.93 -10.39 -13.40
CA GLY A 103 11.29 -11.25 -14.53
C GLY A 103 12.63 -10.81 -15.11
N VAL A 104 13.34 -11.78 -15.70
CA VAL A 104 14.67 -11.60 -16.30
C VAL A 104 14.56 -11.89 -17.79
N ARG A 105 15.00 -10.94 -18.63
CA ARG A 105 14.97 -11.05 -20.09
C ARG A 105 13.60 -11.44 -20.68
N GLU A 106 12.53 -10.97 -20.06
CA GLU A 106 11.18 -11.19 -20.54
C GLU A 106 10.72 -10.01 -21.42
N ARG A 107 9.98 -10.32 -22.48
CA ARG A 107 9.34 -9.31 -23.32
C ARG A 107 8.07 -8.84 -22.64
N ILE A 108 8.14 -7.71 -21.95
CA ILE A 108 7.01 -7.07 -21.28
C ILE A 108 6.54 -5.79 -21.97
N LEU A 109 7.38 -5.24 -22.83
CA LEU A 109 7.11 -4.04 -23.63
C LEU A 109 7.23 -4.38 -25.11
N ASP A 110 6.50 -3.64 -25.95
CA ASP A 110 6.51 -3.88 -27.42
C ASP A 110 7.85 -3.56 -28.08
N ARG A 111 8.68 -2.69 -27.47
CA ARG A 111 9.92 -2.18 -28.08
C ARG A 111 11.11 -3.11 -27.87
N LYS A 112 11.59 -3.21 -26.64
CA LYS A 112 12.80 -3.98 -26.30
C LYS A 112 12.62 -4.82 -25.06
N VAL A 113 13.46 -5.83 -24.96
CA VAL A 113 13.54 -6.71 -23.78
C VAL A 113 14.53 -6.11 -22.81
N PRO A 114 14.10 -5.69 -21.60
CA PRO A 114 15.02 -5.25 -20.55
C PRO A 114 15.81 -6.44 -19.99
N ASP A 115 16.97 -6.18 -19.40
CA ASP A 115 17.75 -7.24 -18.73
C ASP A 115 16.97 -7.84 -17.56
N ALA A 116 16.23 -6.99 -16.80
CA ALA A 116 15.24 -7.43 -15.82
C ALA A 116 14.14 -6.39 -15.68
N HIS A 117 13.05 -6.79 -15.03
CA HIS A 117 11.98 -5.87 -14.64
C HIS A 117 11.36 -6.25 -13.30
N ILE A 118 10.83 -5.28 -12.57
CA ILE A 118 10.06 -5.48 -11.34
C ILE A 118 8.61 -5.10 -11.62
N LYS A 119 7.67 -6.00 -11.32
CA LYS A 119 6.24 -5.76 -11.41
C LYS A 119 5.80 -4.94 -10.20
N SER A 120 5.34 -3.73 -10.44
CA SER A 120 4.89 -2.82 -9.40
C SER A 120 3.45 -2.38 -9.58
N SER A 121 2.94 -1.64 -8.60
CA SER A 121 1.60 -1.05 -8.66
C SER A 121 1.47 0.11 -9.66
N VAL A 122 2.59 0.64 -10.15
CA VAL A 122 2.65 1.76 -11.10
C VAL A 122 3.14 1.36 -12.48
N GLY A 123 3.20 0.06 -12.76
CA GLY A 123 3.70 -0.50 -14.01
C GLY A 123 4.97 -1.33 -13.83
N ALA A 124 5.52 -1.82 -14.92
CA ALA A 124 6.76 -2.58 -14.92
C ALA A 124 7.97 -1.62 -14.84
N ILE A 125 8.78 -1.77 -13.79
CA ILE A 125 10.01 -1.01 -13.60
C ILE A 125 11.12 -1.77 -14.32
N CYS A 126 11.57 -1.27 -15.46
CA CYS A 126 12.64 -1.87 -16.25
C CYS A 126 14.01 -1.58 -15.66
N ILE A 127 14.92 -2.53 -15.81
CA ILE A 127 16.32 -2.45 -15.33
C ILE A 127 17.22 -2.87 -16.49
N ASP A 128 18.19 -2.03 -16.83
CA ASP A 128 19.25 -2.32 -17.80
C ASP A 128 20.60 -2.35 -17.07
N SER A 129 21.36 -3.44 -17.26
CA SER A 129 22.59 -3.73 -16.51
C SER A 129 23.87 -3.54 -17.34
N LYS A 130 23.74 -3.25 -18.63
CA LYS A 130 24.88 -3.15 -19.57
C LYS A 130 25.58 -1.80 -19.49
N PHE A 131 26.18 -1.51 -18.36
CA PHE A 131 26.82 -0.23 -18.11
C PHE A 131 28.22 -0.14 -18.74
N PRO A 132 28.57 0.99 -19.40
CA PRO A 132 29.86 1.18 -20.09
C PRO A 132 31.01 1.40 -19.10
N LEU A 133 31.79 0.37 -18.80
CA LEU A 133 32.88 0.40 -17.80
C LEU A 133 34.27 0.61 -18.41
N GLU A 134 34.44 0.43 -19.71
CA GLU A 134 35.77 0.44 -20.35
C GLU A 134 36.51 1.79 -20.16
N ASN A 135 35.88 2.88 -20.55
CA ASN A 135 36.47 4.20 -20.42
C ASN A 135 36.64 4.65 -18.95
N PHE A 136 35.92 4.07 -18.00
CA PHE A 136 36.16 4.29 -16.57
C PHE A 136 37.48 3.70 -16.13
N ARG A 137 37.77 2.49 -16.60
CA ARG A 137 39.06 1.84 -16.30
C ARG A 137 40.22 2.60 -16.92
N ASP A 138 40.12 2.96 -18.21
CA ASP A 138 41.14 3.78 -18.87
C ASP A 138 41.45 5.05 -18.08
N MET A 139 40.38 5.69 -17.52
CA MET A 139 40.52 6.87 -16.64
C MET A 139 41.26 6.52 -15.36
N MET A 140 41.02 5.35 -14.75
CA MET A 140 41.66 4.96 -13.50
C MET A 140 43.10 4.52 -13.69
N GLU A 141 43.45 3.97 -14.85
CA GLU A 141 44.78 3.49 -15.20
C GLU A 141 45.70 4.58 -15.80
N ALA A 142 45.11 5.71 -16.27
CA ALA A 142 45.87 6.80 -16.87
C ALA A 142 46.77 7.50 -15.83
N GLU A 143 48.07 7.55 -16.10
CA GLU A 143 49.04 8.28 -15.30
C GLU A 143 49.15 9.75 -15.71
N ASP A 144 48.99 10.07 -16.99
CA ASP A 144 49.01 11.45 -17.50
C ASP A 144 47.68 12.15 -17.18
N PRO A 145 47.72 13.32 -16.52
CA PRO A 145 46.51 14.12 -16.20
C PRO A 145 45.66 14.46 -17.43
N LYS A 146 46.27 14.67 -18.60
CA LYS A 146 45.54 14.96 -19.84
C LYS A 146 44.81 13.74 -20.38
N GLU A 147 45.44 12.57 -20.34
CA GLU A 147 44.82 11.32 -20.74
C GLU A 147 43.68 10.96 -19.81
N LYS A 148 43.88 11.15 -18.51
CA LYS A 148 42.85 10.94 -17.51
C LYS A 148 41.59 11.82 -17.73
N GLU A 149 41.81 13.11 -18.03
CA GLU A 149 40.69 14.03 -18.31
C GLU A 149 39.99 13.67 -19.63
N MET A 150 40.73 13.22 -20.65
CA MET A 150 40.13 12.75 -21.88
C MET A 150 39.31 11.47 -21.69
N ALA A 151 39.83 10.52 -20.92
CA ALA A 151 39.11 9.28 -20.58
C ALA A 151 37.84 9.58 -19.74
N LYS A 152 37.93 10.52 -18.78
CA LYS A 152 36.78 11.03 -18.01
C LYS A 152 35.68 11.57 -18.93
N LYS A 153 36.04 12.40 -19.90
CA LYS A 153 35.08 12.96 -20.88
C LYS A 153 34.42 11.88 -21.76
N ARG A 154 35.20 10.89 -22.21
CA ARG A 154 34.67 9.73 -22.97
C ARG A 154 33.71 8.93 -22.10
N PHE A 155 34.12 8.60 -20.89
CA PHE A 155 33.25 7.85 -19.95
C PHE A 155 31.91 8.56 -19.68
N LEU A 156 31.93 9.85 -19.36
CA LEU A 156 30.71 10.60 -19.09
C LEU A 156 29.80 10.74 -20.33
N ARG A 157 30.40 10.78 -21.53
CA ARG A 157 29.65 10.74 -22.79
C ARG A 157 28.95 9.39 -22.99
N ASP A 158 29.65 8.29 -22.71
CA ASP A 158 29.12 6.93 -22.88
C ASP A 158 28.02 6.66 -21.84
N VAL A 159 28.20 7.10 -20.60
CA VAL A 159 27.16 7.07 -19.57
C VAL A 159 25.92 7.81 -20.03
N ARG A 160 26.08 9.03 -20.58
CA ARG A 160 24.94 9.81 -21.10
C ARG A 160 24.22 9.06 -22.22
N GLY A 161 24.95 8.54 -23.19
CA GLY A 161 24.37 7.76 -24.29
C GLY A 161 23.62 6.52 -23.81
N HIS A 162 24.14 5.85 -22.78
CA HIS A 162 23.48 4.70 -22.15
C HIS A 162 22.18 5.11 -21.44
N LEU A 163 22.19 6.18 -20.65
CA LEU A 163 21.00 6.68 -19.97
C LEU A 163 19.94 7.17 -20.97
N ASP A 164 20.34 7.85 -22.07
CA ASP A 164 19.41 8.25 -23.14
C ASP A 164 18.73 7.03 -23.79
N LYS A 165 19.49 5.95 -23.99
CA LYS A 165 18.96 4.70 -24.54
C LYS A 165 17.95 4.05 -23.60
N ILE A 166 18.21 3.99 -22.29
CA ILE A 166 17.27 3.47 -21.31
C ILE A 166 15.94 4.27 -21.36
N GLY A 167 16.03 5.59 -21.43
CA GLY A 167 14.85 6.43 -21.55
C GLY A 167 14.04 6.13 -22.80
N ALA A 168 14.70 6.02 -23.96
CA ALA A 168 14.03 5.75 -25.22
C ALA A 168 13.43 4.34 -25.31
N ASP A 169 14.10 3.34 -24.73
CA ASP A 169 13.73 1.93 -24.85
C ASP A 169 12.69 1.49 -23.80
N TYR A 170 12.70 2.05 -22.59
CA TYR A 170 11.98 1.50 -21.44
C TYR A 170 11.02 2.46 -20.72
N LEU A 171 11.03 3.76 -21.00
CA LEU A 171 10.04 4.70 -20.48
C LEU A 171 8.88 4.85 -21.46
N CYS A 172 7.89 3.99 -21.34
CA CYS A 172 6.67 3.97 -22.15
C CYS A 172 5.45 3.58 -21.28
N PRO A 173 4.97 4.48 -20.40
CA PRO A 173 3.84 4.18 -19.51
C PRO A 173 2.58 3.75 -20.24
N GLU A 174 2.37 4.25 -21.46
CA GLU A 174 1.27 3.85 -22.35
C GLU A 174 1.31 2.35 -22.72
N ASN A 175 2.49 1.72 -22.66
CA ASN A 175 2.68 0.29 -22.94
C ASN A 175 2.91 -0.53 -21.66
N GLY A 176 2.61 0.05 -20.49
CA GLY A 176 2.64 -0.67 -19.20
C GLY A 176 3.95 -0.56 -18.42
N SER A 177 4.93 0.26 -18.85
CA SER A 177 6.08 0.57 -18.00
C SER A 177 5.70 1.52 -16.87
N ALA A 178 6.50 1.54 -15.81
CA ALA A 178 6.48 2.62 -14.84
C ALA A 178 6.99 3.93 -15.47
N GLU A 179 6.74 5.06 -14.80
CA GLU A 179 7.28 6.37 -15.20
C GLU A 179 8.78 6.51 -14.91
N PHE A 180 9.41 5.46 -14.41
CA PHE A 180 10.84 5.42 -14.16
C PHE A 180 11.43 4.05 -14.45
N ALA A 181 12.74 4.04 -14.76
CA ALA A 181 13.54 2.85 -15.01
C ALA A 181 14.87 2.94 -14.23
N PHE A 182 15.51 1.80 -14.02
CA PHE A 182 16.81 1.74 -13.36
C PHE A 182 17.94 1.47 -14.37
N ALA A 183 18.98 2.31 -14.29
CA ALA A 183 20.29 2.03 -14.88
C ALA A 183 21.15 1.33 -13.81
N PHE A 184 21.31 0.02 -13.91
CA PHE A 184 22.08 -0.74 -12.96
C PHE A 184 23.57 -0.64 -13.24
N ILE A 185 24.32 -0.13 -12.27
CA ILE A 185 25.76 0.04 -12.32
C ILE A 185 26.38 -1.07 -11.48
N PRO A 186 26.98 -2.11 -12.07
CA PRO A 186 27.44 -3.29 -11.32
C PRO A 186 28.71 -3.05 -10.50
N SER A 187 29.12 -1.81 -10.30
CA SER A 187 30.31 -1.41 -9.54
C SER A 187 30.01 -0.24 -8.62
N GLU A 188 30.17 -0.43 -7.32
CA GLU A 188 30.00 0.63 -6.31
C GLU A 188 31.00 1.76 -6.51
N SER A 189 32.23 1.46 -6.93
CA SER A 189 33.25 2.48 -7.20
C SER A 189 32.83 3.41 -8.35
N VAL A 190 32.26 2.86 -9.42
CA VAL A 190 31.76 3.65 -10.55
C VAL A 190 30.53 4.45 -10.12
N TYR A 191 29.63 3.84 -9.35
CA TYR A 191 28.46 4.54 -8.82
C TYR A 191 28.86 5.70 -7.92
N TYR A 192 29.81 5.48 -7.00
CA TYR A 192 30.35 6.53 -6.13
C TYR A 192 30.99 7.68 -6.93
N PHE A 193 31.81 7.34 -7.93
CA PHE A 193 32.39 8.34 -8.83
C PHE A 193 31.32 9.19 -9.50
N LEU A 194 30.28 8.58 -10.05
CA LEU A 194 29.20 9.32 -10.71
C LEU A 194 28.41 10.21 -9.76
N VAL A 195 28.19 9.75 -8.53
CA VAL A 195 27.49 10.54 -7.51
C VAL A 195 28.33 11.74 -7.04
N THR A 196 29.67 11.60 -6.99
CA THR A 196 30.55 12.69 -6.51
C THR A 196 30.99 13.62 -7.64
N GLU A 197 31.35 13.07 -8.80
CA GLU A 197 31.99 13.82 -9.89
C GLU A 197 31.03 14.19 -11.05
N ALA A 198 29.85 13.57 -11.10
CA ALA A 198 28.87 13.78 -12.16
C ALA A 198 27.43 13.88 -11.62
N TYR A 199 27.25 14.41 -10.43
CA TYR A 199 25.96 14.52 -9.75
C TYR A 199 24.88 15.20 -10.62
N GLU A 200 25.21 16.32 -11.25
CA GLU A 200 24.26 17.07 -12.10
C GLU A 200 23.80 16.24 -13.31
N LEU A 201 24.67 15.38 -13.85
CA LEU A 201 24.29 14.44 -14.90
C LEU A 201 23.21 13.46 -14.36
N LEU A 202 23.47 12.79 -13.25
CA LEU A 202 22.52 11.83 -12.67
C LEU A 202 21.22 12.50 -12.27
N ARG A 203 21.28 13.68 -11.67
CA ARG A 203 20.09 14.46 -11.28
C ARG A 203 19.20 14.78 -12.50
N ASN A 204 19.81 15.18 -13.61
CA ASN A 204 19.09 15.48 -14.84
C ASN A 204 18.35 14.27 -15.41
N TYR A 205 18.94 13.07 -15.30
CA TYR A 205 18.27 11.84 -15.74
C TYR A 205 17.23 11.36 -14.73
N THR A 206 17.46 11.56 -13.45
CA THR A 206 16.46 11.27 -12.41
C THR A 206 15.17 12.06 -12.62
N THR A 207 15.26 13.33 -13.02
CA THR A 207 14.07 14.13 -13.34
C THR A 207 13.34 13.65 -14.61
N LYS A 208 14.02 12.91 -15.48
CA LYS A 208 13.45 12.26 -16.66
C LYS A 208 12.96 10.81 -16.38
N GLY A 209 12.98 10.36 -15.12
CA GLY A 209 12.56 9.03 -14.74
C GLY A 209 13.65 7.96 -14.80
N ILE A 210 14.92 8.30 -15.09
CA ILE A 210 16.01 7.31 -15.16
C ILE A 210 16.86 7.42 -13.90
N GLN A 211 16.87 6.39 -13.08
CA GLN A 211 17.59 6.35 -11.80
C GLN A 211 18.78 5.41 -11.90
N ALA A 212 19.98 5.93 -11.68
CA ALA A 212 21.15 5.12 -11.51
C ALA A 212 21.10 4.40 -10.16
N VAL A 213 21.38 3.11 -10.16
CA VAL A 213 21.41 2.25 -8.97
C VAL A 213 22.63 1.34 -9.00
N SER A 214 23.20 1.12 -7.84
CA SER A 214 24.25 0.12 -7.60
C SER A 214 23.65 -1.13 -6.93
N PRO A 215 24.36 -2.22 -6.76
CA PRO A 215 23.90 -3.38 -6.01
C PRO A 215 23.35 -3.04 -4.62
N LEU A 216 24.07 -2.20 -3.86
CA LEU A 216 23.64 -1.77 -2.54
C LEU A 216 22.37 -0.90 -2.60
N THR A 217 22.32 0.07 -3.50
CA THR A 217 21.20 1.00 -3.58
C THR A 217 19.97 0.36 -4.22
N LEU A 218 20.13 -0.61 -5.12
CA LEU A 218 19.02 -1.37 -5.71
C LEU A 218 18.24 -2.13 -4.63
N GLY A 219 18.94 -2.78 -3.69
CA GLY A 219 18.29 -3.48 -2.58
C GLY A 219 17.36 -2.57 -1.77
N HIS A 220 17.81 -1.36 -1.45
CA HIS A 220 16.96 -0.38 -0.75
C HIS A 220 15.76 0.09 -1.59
N LYS A 221 15.96 0.24 -2.92
CA LYS A 221 14.86 0.58 -3.84
C LYS A 221 13.81 -0.53 -3.91
N ILE A 222 14.25 -1.79 -3.94
CA ILE A 222 13.37 -2.95 -3.92
C ILE A 222 12.49 -2.96 -2.66
N GLU A 223 13.07 -2.71 -1.49
CA GLU A 223 12.29 -2.64 -0.24
C GLU A 223 11.22 -1.52 -0.28
N LEU A 224 11.56 -0.35 -0.83
CA LEU A 224 10.59 0.73 -1.02
C LEU A 224 9.47 0.35 -2.00
N ILE A 225 9.81 -0.35 -3.09
CA ILE A 225 8.83 -0.84 -4.07
C ILE A 225 7.89 -1.86 -3.41
N LYS A 226 8.43 -2.81 -2.64
CA LYS A 226 7.63 -3.79 -1.88
C LYS A 226 6.67 -3.11 -0.92
N ALA A 227 7.17 -2.13 -0.16
CA ALA A 227 6.34 -1.35 0.75
C ALA A 227 5.21 -0.61 0.00
N GLY A 228 5.51 -0.01 -1.15
CA GLY A 228 4.52 0.64 -2.00
C GLY A 228 3.44 -0.31 -2.54
N VAL A 229 3.84 -1.49 -3.03
CA VAL A 229 2.91 -2.53 -3.48
C VAL A 229 2.03 -3.02 -2.33
N HIS A 230 2.62 -3.22 -1.15
CA HIS A 230 1.87 -3.65 0.04
C HIS A 230 0.87 -2.58 0.49
N ALA A 231 1.29 -1.33 0.57
CA ALA A 231 0.42 -0.20 0.94
C ALA A 231 -0.79 -0.08 -0.01
N ARG A 232 -0.56 -0.25 -1.31
CA ARG A 232 -1.65 -0.22 -2.30
C ARG A 232 -2.63 -1.38 -2.11
N ARG A 233 -2.14 -2.60 -1.92
CA ARG A 233 -3.00 -3.77 -1.64
C ARG A 233 -3.86 -3.54 -0.40
N LEU A 234 -3.28 -2.95 0.65
CA LEU A 234 -4.00 -2.62 1.88
C LEU A 234 -5.09 -1.57 1.63
N SER A 235 -4.79 -0.53 0.86
CA SER A 235 -5.78 0.50 0.46
C SER A 235 -6.93 -0.10 -0.34
N GLU A 236 -6.65 -0.97 -1.31
CA GLU A 236 -7.68 -1.66 -2.11
C GLU A 236 -8.56 -2.58 -1.25
N GLN A 237 -7.98 -3.27 -0.26
CA GLN A 237 -8.73 -4.06 0.72
C GLN A 237 -9.63 -3.18 1.59
N ALA A 238 -9.12 -2.04 2.08
CA ALA A 238 -9.90 -1.08 2.86
C ALA A 238 -11.10 -0.53 2.07
N ASP A 239 -10.92 -0.23 0.79
CA ASP A 239 -12.01 0.22 -0.08
C ASP A 239 -13.07 -0.87 -0.32
N ARG A 240 -12.66 -2.14 -0.44
CA ARG A 240 -13.61 -3.27 -0.51
C ARG A 240 -14.42 -3.37 0.78
N VAL A 241 -13.75 -3.37 1.93
CA VAL A 241 -14.43 -3.41 3.25
C VAL A 241 -15.41 -2.25 3.40
N ARG A 242 -15.03 -1.03 3.01
CA ARG A 242 -15.91 0.13 3.03
C ARG A 242 -17.16 -0.08 2.17
N LYS A 243 -17.02 -0.61 0.96
CA LYS A 243 -18.15 -0.94 0.08
C LYS A 243 -19.06 -2.00 0.68
N ASP A 244 -18.48 -3.02 1.31
CA ASP A 244 -19.24 -4.09 1.95
C ASP A 244 -20.02 -3.60 3.18
N ILE A 245 -19.42 -2.70 3.99
CA ILE A 245 -20.11 -2.03 5.10
C ILE A 245 -21.26 -1.17 4.58
N ALA A 246 -21.08 -0.43 3.49
CA ALA A 246 -22.16 0.37 2.90
C ALA A 246 -23.33 -0.49 2.42
N ARG A 247 -23.03 -1.64 1.76
CA ARG A 247 -24.08 -2.60 1.36
C ARG A 247 -24.79 -3.21 2.57
N LEU A 248 -24.04 -3.55 3.62
CA LEU A 248 -24.62 -4.07 4.85
C LEU A 248 -25.55 -3.05 5.51
N SER A 249 -25.12 -1.78 5.59
CA SER A 249 -25.94 -0.67 6.10
C SER A 249 -27.25 -0.50 5.32
N GLN A 250 -27.21 -0.61 3.99
CA GLN A 250 -28.41 -0.57 3.16
C GLN A 250 -29.37 -1.72 3.50
N ARG A 251 -28.86 -2.96 3.63
CA ARG A 251 -29.67 -4.12 3.99
C ARG A 251 -30.29 -4.00 5.37
N PHE A 252 -29.58 -3.43 6.34
CA PHE A 252 -30.18 -3.11 7.63
C PHE A 252 -31.34 -2.12 7.49
N GLY A 253 -31.20 -1.07 6.67
CA GLY A 253 -32.30 -0.15 6.38
C GLY A 253 -33.52 -0.82 5.77
N GLU A 254 -33.35 -1.81 4.90
CA GLU A 254 -34.43 -2.61 4.32
C GLU A 254 -35.15 -3.47 5.39
N ILE A 255 -34.37 -4.10 6.29
CA ILE A 255 -34.90 -4.86 7.43
C ILE A 255 -35.69 -3.93 8.37
N ASP A 256 -35.13 -2.78 8.72
CA ASP A 256 -35.80 -1.80 9.59
C ASP A 256 -37.10 -1.31 8.96
N GLY A 257 -37.13 -1.07 7.67
CA GLY A 257 -38.35 -0.72 6.94
C GLY A 257 -39.41 -1.81 7.01
N SER A 258 -39.03 -3.06 6.77
CA SER A 258 -39.92 -4.22 6.84
C SER A 258 -40.43 -4.44 8.27
N TRP A 259 -39.54 -4.32 9.26
CA TRP A 259 -39.89 -4.42 10.68
C TRP A 259 -40.89 -3.37 11.12
N ARG A 260 -40.71 -2.11 10.68
CA ARG A 260 -41.63 -1.01 10.98
C ARG A 260 -43.02 -1.30 10.42
N ILE A 261 -43.09 -1.75 9.17
CA ILE A 261 -44.39 -2.12 8.55
C ILE A 261 -45.05 -3.26 9.32
N PHE A 262 -44.28 -4.28 9.68
CA PHE A 262 -44.80 -5.41 10.46
C PHE A 262 -45.37 -4.94 11.82
N TYR A 263 -44.59 -4.16 12.56
CA TYR A 263 -44.96 -3.70 13.89
C TYR A 263 -46.14 -2.70 13.86
N ASP A 264 -46.02 -1.66 13.05
CA ASP A 264 -47.00 -0.56 13.04
C ASP A 264 -48.33 -0.91 12.34
N SER A 265 -48.28 -1.77 11.33
CA SER A 265 -49.46 -2.15 10.56
C SER A 265 -50.01 -3.52 10.97
N HIS A 266 -49.21 -4.57 10.81
CA HIS A 266 -49.73 -5.93 10.98
C HIS A 266 -50.00 -6.28 12.44
N LEU A 267 -49.04 -6.03 13.33
CA LEU A 267 -49.18 -6.38 14.74
C LEU A 267 -50.24 -5.51 15.42
N ARG A 268 -50.26 -4.22 15.14
CA ARG A 268 -51.27 -3.29 15.67
C ARG A 268 -52.71 -3.64 15.17
N ASN A 269 -52.84 -3.98 13.88
CA ASN A 269 -54.11 -4.41 13.33
C ASN A 269 -54.56 -5.77 13.91
N ALA A 270 -53.63 -6.69 14.11
CA ALA A 270 -53.93 -7.96 14.76
C ALA A 270 -54.40 -7.77 16.21
N ALA A 271 -53.73 -6.91 16.98
CA ALA A 271 -54.15 -6.56 18.35
C ALA A 271 -55.58 -5.97 18.37
N LYS A 272 -55.85 -4.99 17.48
CA LYS A 272 -57.20 -4.40 17.37
C LYS A 272 -58.27 -5.44 17.02
N LYS A 273 -57.99 -6.38 16.12
CA LYS A 273 -58.89 -7.47 15.76
C LYS A 273 -59.09 -8.45 16.93
N ALA A 274 -58.08 -8.71 17.72
CA ALA A 274 -58.23 -9.51 18.93
C ALA A 274 -59.15 -8.86 19.95
N GLU A 275 -59.05 -7.53 20.14
CA GLU A 275 -59.94 -6.78 21.01
C GLU A 275 -61.42 -6.84 20.51
N GLU A 276 -61.65 -6.66 19.19
CA GLU A 276 -62.97 -6.80 18.60
C GLU A 276 -63.59 -8.20 18.84
N VAL A 277 -62.78 -9.26 18.73
CA VAL A 277 -63.23 -10.63 19.00
C VAL A 277 -63.54 -10.85 20.47
N ASP A 278 -62.71 -10.30 21.38
CA ASP A 278 -62.94 -10.39 22.82
C ASP A 278 -64.23 -9.66 23.25
N GLU A 279 -64.50 -8.48 22.69
CA GLU A 279 -65.78 -7.78 22.89
C GLU A 279 -66.98 -8.56 22.37
N ALA A 280 -66.85 -9.17 21.20
CA ALA A 280 -67.95 -10.01 20.64
C ALA A 280 -68.21 -11.24 21.54
N TYR A 281 -67.13 -11.87 22.03
CA TYR A 281 -67.24 -12.99 22.96
C TYR A 281 -67.89 -12.61 24.28
N ARG A 282 -67.53 -11.46 24.84
CA ARG A 282 -68.17 -10.93 26.04
C ARG A 282 -69.70 -10.76 25.85
N ARG A 283 -70.10 -10.15 24.75
CA ARG A 283 -71.55 -9.97 24.42
C ARG A 283 -72.32 -11.28 24.35
N VAL A 284 -71.75 -12.27 23.65
CA VAL A 284 -72.36 -13.59 23.56
C VAL A 284 -72.48 -14.24 24.95
N ARG A 285 -71.46 -14.13 25.75
CA ARG A 285 -71.45 -14.66 27.12
C ARG A 285 -72.50 -14.01 28.02
N GLU A 286 -72.61 -12.68 27.96
CA GLU A 286 -73.68 -11.95 28.70
C GLU A 286 -75.10 -12.34 28.27
N GLU A 287 -75.28 -12.59 26.98
CA GLU A 287 -76.57 -13.06 26.45
C GLU A 287 -76.84 -14.50 26.88
N PHE A 288 -75.86 -15.38 26.84
CA PHE A 288 -75.98 -16.74 27.37
C PHE A 288 -76.33 -16.76 28.87
N ASP A 289 -75.61 -15.95 29.67
CA ASP A 289 -75.89 -15.85 31.09
C ASP A 289 -77.25 -15.29 31.39
N ARG A 290 -77.81 -14.41 30.55
CA ARG A 290 -79.16 -13.89 30.63
C ARG A 290 -80.20 -14.96 30.34
N ILE A 291 -79.99 -15.76 29.29
CA ILE A 291 -80.87 -16.88 28.90
C ILE A 291 -80.87 -17.97 29.96
N SER A 292 -79.68 -18.31 30.48
CA SER A 292 -79.53 -19.38 31.50
C SER A 292 -80.14 -19.06 32.85
N LYS A 293 -80.44 -17.74 33.14
CA LYS A 293 -81.08 -17.27 34.35
C LYS A 293 -82.61 -17.06 34.21
N LEU A 294 -83.21 -17.34 33.06
CA LEU A 294 -84.65 -17.36 32.90
C LEU A 294 -85.21 -18.54 33.68
N PRO A 295 -86.22 -18.31 34.59
CA PRO A 295 -86.91 -19.40 35.27
C PRO A 295 -87.61 -20.23 34.22
N GLY A 296 -87.28 -21.57 34.19
CA GLY A 296 -88.13 -22.50 33.41
C GLY A 296 -89.54 -22.56 33.97
N ASP A 297 -90.49 -22.35 33.07
CA ASP A 297 -91.94 -22.55 33.39
C ASP A 297 -92.25 -23.97 33.86
#